data_d6d75a47d8c144d8bd826872714a14d0
#
_entry.id   d6d75a47d8c144d8bd826872714a14d0
#
_cell.length_a   1.000
_cell.length_b   1.000
_cell.length_c   1.000
_cell.angle_alpha   90.00
_cell.angle_beta   90.00
_cell.angle_gamma   90.00
#
_symmetry.space_group_name_H-M   'P 1'
#
loop_
_entity.id
_entity.type
_entity.pdbx_description
1 polymer ?
#
loop_
_entity_poly.entity_id
_entity_poly.type
_entity_poly.pdbx_seq_one_letter_code
_entity_poly.pdbx_strand_id
1 'polypeptide(L)'
;MSRQVKLVQINEDSRITTNHFQVGFFNTIHSIPDSLGILINTPNGRIVETGDFKFDLTPIGTNSDYQKMAYIGQIGVSLLMSDSTNSEVSGFSISEKKVAKSLLEITRKTPGRLIVSTFASNVNRVGQILEAAVACGRKVAVFGRSMENVVQIARKLGIIAIPEKHFITPDQLNSLPASKICIVCTGSQGEPLAALSRIANGTHRWIKIIPGDTVVFSSNPIPGNAVSVSQVVNQLTRVGANVLVNSPLTSLHTTGHGSQEEQKLMLQLIKPKYFMPVHGEYKMLRIHAESAIETGVPRENTFICANGDVLVLRDGEVFQAETRIQTDDIYVDGNDIANGDVLVLRDRKILADNGLVAVIVTIDSRTNKILCRPNIVSRGFVFIKESQTLLKEAEMIVYEALKKKMMQKTTFGELKNCIRSSLEPYLYKKTNRNPIVIPVILNQKAAMLQMQQKREAAAAAHKDEEGAVKRTRKPRSTPAKTKKVPAENGETSNRPRTKTKQNNAES
;
A
#
# COMPACT_ATOMS: atom_id res chain seq x y z
N MET A 1 14.35 14.49 -3.44
CA MET A 1 13.33 15.42 -3.99
C MET A 1 13.00 16.61 -3.08
N SER A 2 13.11 16.54 -1.75
CA SER A 2 12.69 17.63 -0.83
C SER A 2 13.47 18.95 -0.93
N ARG A 3 14.61 19.00 -1.61
CA ARG A 3 15.43 20.23 -1.76
C ARG A 3 15.09 21.07 -2.99
N GLN A 4 14.23 20.60 -3.90
CA GLN A 4 13.90 21.28 -5.15
C GLN A 4 12.45 21.77 -5.22
N VAL A 5 11.62 21.47 -4.22
CA VAL A 5 10.19 21.83 -4.21
C VAL A 5 9.90 22.65 -2.97
N LYS A 6 9.30 23.83 -3.19
CA LYS A 6 8.76 24.67 -2.10
C LYS A 6 7.36 24.17 -1.74
N LEU A 7 7.17 23.71 -0.50
CA LEU A 7 5.85 23.37 0.03
C LEU A 7 5.20 24.62 0.58
N VAL A 8 3.96 24.89 0.20
CA VAL A 8 3.14 26.00 0.69
C VAL A 8 1.89 25.41 1.32
N GLN A 9 1.70 25.66 2.61
CA GLN A 9 0.46 25.29 3.29
C GLN A 9 -0.65 26.25 2.87
N ILE A 10 -1.81 25.69 2.55
CA ILE A 10 -3.01 26.43 2.14
C ILE A 10 -4.20 26.10 3.04
N ASN A 11 -5.19 26.98 3.02
CA ASN A 11 -6.51 26.80 3.62
C ASN A 11 -7.57 27.42 2.69
N GLU A 12 -8.82 27.44 3.12
CA GLU A 12 -9.95 28.00 2.35
C GLU A 12 -9.82 29.47 2.00
N ASP A 13 -9.06 30.25 2.78
CA ASP A 13 -8.83 31.67 2.53
C ASP A 13 -7.60 31.97 1.68
N SER A 14 -6.81 30.94 1.43
CA SER A 14 -5.59 31.05 0.64
C SER A 14 -5.89 31.44 -0.81
N ARG A 15 -5.02 32.26 -1.39
CA ARG A 15 -5.05 32.63 -2.80
C ARG A 15 -3.66 32.50 -3.40
N ILE A 16 -3.59 31.82 -4.53
CA ILE A 16 -2.35 31.66 -5.31
C ILE A 16 -2.53 32.44 -6.61
N THR A 17 -1.67 33.40 -6.85
CA THR A 17 -1.69 34.20 -8.07
C THR A 17 -0.44 33.92 -8.88
N THR A 18 -0.64 33.59 -10.14
CA THR A 18 0.41 33.47 -11.16
C THR A 18 0.23 34.55 -12.21
N ASN A 19 1.05 34.57 -13.27
CA ASN A 19 0.93 35.55 -14.35
C ASN A 19 -0.43 35.49 -15.09
N HIS A 20 -1.08 34.31 -15.10
CA HIS A 20 -2.28 34.07 -15.90
C HIS A 20 -3.46 33.50 -15.10
N PHE A 21 -3.22 32.96 -13.93
CA PHE A 21 -4.23 32.29 -13.12
C PHE A 21 -4.29 32.85 -11.70
N GLN A 22 -5.50 32.91 -11.17
CA GLN A 22 -5.75 33.12 -9.76
C GLN A 22 -6.51 31.90 -9.21
N VAL A 23 -5.92 31.19 -8.23
CA VAL A 23 -6.49 30.00 -7.63
C VAL A 23 -6.97 30.34 -6.22
N GLY A 24 -8.22 30.05 -5.95
CA GLY A 24 -8.85 30.13 -4.63
C GLY A 24 -9.37 28.76 -4.21
N PHE A 25 -9.80 28.64 -2.96
CA PHE A 25 -10.23 27.39 -2.35
C PHE A 25 -11.53 27.57 -1.59
N PHE A 26 -12.25 26.47 -1.38
CA PHE A 26 -13.43 26.41 -0.52
C PHE A 26 -13.48 25.07 0.21
N ASN A 27 -13.97 25.04 1.45
CA ASN A 27 -14.05 23.82 2.22
C ASN A 27 -15.07 22.84 1.66
N THR A 28 -14.61 21.60 1.47
CA THR A 28 -15.44 20.44 1.23
C THR A 28 -15.27 19.42 2.36
N ILE A 29 -16.17 18.45 2.47
CA ILE A 29 -16.06 17.37 3.45
C ILE A 29 -15.70 16.10 2.72
N HIS A 30 -14.68 15.42 3.19
CA HIS A 30 -14.31 14.06 2.74
C HIS A 30 -13.89 13.20 3.94
N SER A 31 -13.48 11.96 3.71
CA SER A 31 -12.98 11.06 4.77
C SER A 31 -11.61 11.47 5.34
N ILE A 32 -10.86 12.31 4.63
CA ILE A 32 -9.63 12.94 5.10
C ILE A 32 -9.92 14.38 5.59
N PRO A 33 -9.28 14.86 6.68
CA PRO A 33 -9.40 16.25 7.12
C PRO A 33 -8.86 17.24 6.09
N ASP A 34 -9.36 18.48 6.18
CA ASP A 34 -8.89 19.64 5.41
C ASP A 34 -9.02 19.50 3.89
N SER A 35 -10.07 18.81 3.44
CA SER A 35 -10.39 18.70 2.00
C SER A 35 -10.88 20.03 1.46
N LEU A 36 -10.37 20.41 0.28
CA LEU A 36 -10.67 21.68 -0.38
C LEU A 36 -11.10 21.44 -1.83
N GLY A 37 -12.17 22.13 -2.24
CA GLY A 37 -12.46 22.38 -3.64
C GLY A 37 -11.66 23.57 -4.16
N ILE A 38 -11.48 23.66 -5.45
CA ILE A 38 -10.59 24.61 -6.13
C ILE A 38 -11.40 25.49 -7.08
N LEU A 39 -11.21 26.81 -7.02
CA LEU A 39 -11.67 27.78 -7.99
C LEU A 39 -10.46 28.33 -8.76
N ILE A 40 -10.46 28.17 -10.08
CA ILE A 40 -9.42 28.70 -10.95
C ILE A 40 -10.03 29.83 -11.81
N ASN A 41 -9.58 31.06 -11.59
CA ASN A 41 -9.92 32.19 -12.45
C ASN A 41 -8.85 32.33 -13.54
N THR A 42 -9.30 32.32 -14.79
CA THR A 42 -8.46 32.53 -15.96
C THR A 42 -8.99 33.69 -16.81
N PRO A 43 -8.21 34.25 -17.73
CA PRO A 43 -8.72 35.23 -18.70
C PRO A 43 -9.87 34.68 -19.56
N ASN A 44 -9.94 33.37 -19.76
CA ASN A 44 -10.95 32.71 -20.60
C ASN A 44 -12.22 32.29 -19.85
N GLY A 45 -12.22 32.34 -18.52
CA GLY A 45 -13.36 31.94 -17.71
C GLY A 45 -12.97 31.28 -16.39
N ARG A 46 -13.97 30.86 -15.62
CA ARG A 46 -13.78 30.23 -14.31
C ARG A 46 -14.01 28.75 -14.37
N ILE A 47 -13.11 28.00 -13.74
CA ILE A 47 -13.20 26.56 -13.59
C ILE A 47 -13.32 26.25 -12.09
N VAL A 48 -14.24 25.37 -11.73
CA VAL A 48 -14.37 24.81 -10.38
C VAL A 48 -14.08 23.32 -10.45
N GLU A 49 -13.27 22.85 -9.51
CA GLU A 49 -13.01 21.43 -9.27
C GLU A 49 -13.35 21.13 -7.81
N THR A 50 -14.20 20.12 -7.58
CA THR A 50 -14.76 19.88 -6.23
C THR A 50 -13.78 19.18 -5.29
N GLY A 51 -12.75 18.53 -5.80
CA GLY A 51 -12.12 17.44 -5.07
C GLY A 51 -13.11 16.33 -4.75
N ASP A 52 -12.67 15.35 -4.01
CA ASP A 52 -13.56 14.35 -3.43
C ASP A 52 -14.40 15.04 -2.35
N PHE A 53 -15.72 14.92 -2.44
CA PHE A 53 -16.61 15.64 -1.53
C PHE A 53 -17.85 14.86 -1.14
N LYS A 54 -18.44 15.22 -0.01
CA LYS A 54 -19.83 14.94 0.36
C LYS A 54 -20.42 16.14 1.09
N PHE A 55 -21.77 16.16 1.22
CA PHE A 55 -22.45 17.11 2.06
C PHE A 55 -22.97 16.43 3.32
N ASP A 56 -22.22 16.55 4.41
CA ASP A 56 -22.64 16.08 5.73
C ASP A 56 -23.15 17.29 6.54
N LEU A 57 -24.45 17.31 6.79
CA LEU A 57 -25.07 18.44 7.54
C LEU A 57 -24.76 18.42 9.03
N THR A 58 -24.17 17.35 9.54
CA THR A 58 -23.72 17.19 10.93
C THR A 58 -22.35 16.54 10.98
N PRO A 59 -21.33 17.18 10.38
CA PRO A 59 -20.02 16.59 10.23
C PRO A 59 -19.27 16.50 11.57
N ILE A 60 -18.17 15.78 11.53
CA ILE A 60 -17.13 15.82 12.55
C ILE A 60 -15.97 16.61 11.95
N GLY A 61 -15.59 17.71 12.58
CA GLY A 61 -14.62 18.67 12.03
C GLY A 61 -15.30 19.87 11.35
N THR A 62 -14.66 20.41 10.32
CA THR A 62 -15.13 21.60 9.59
C THR A 62 -16.36 21.31 8.72
N ASN A 63 -17.23 22.29 8.58
CA ASN A 63 -18.39 22.22 7.70
C ASN A 63 -17.99 22.53 6.24
N SER A 64 -18.76 22.04 5.27
CA SER A 64 -18.68 22.56 3.89
C SER A 64 -19.08 24.03 3.85
N ASP A 65 -18.39 24.81 3.03
CA ASP A 65 -18.67 26.25 2.88
C ASP A 65 -19.74 26.50 1.81
N TYR A 66 -20.98 26.20 2.16
CA TYR A 66 -22.13 26.37 1.27
C TYR A 66 -22.27 27.81 0.77
N GLN A 67 -21.99 28.82 1.63
CA GLN A 67 -22.11 30.21 1.25
C GLN A 67 -21.10 30.62 0.19
N LYS A 68 -19.86 30.17 0.35
CA LYS A 68 -18.80 30.41 -0.64
C LYS A 68 -19.07 29.69 -1.96
N MET A 69 -19.57 28.44 -1.92
CA MET A 69 -20.00 27.72 -3.11
C MET A 69 -21.12 28.46 -3.84
N ALA A 70 -22.15 28.91 -3.15
CA ALA A 70 -23.24 29.70 -3.73
C ALA A 70 -22.74 31.04 -4.31
N TYR A 71 -21.83 31.72 -3.62
CA TYR A 71 -21.19 32.93 -4.12
C TYR A 71 -20.38 32.69 -5.39
N ILE A 72 -19.62 31.58 -5.44
CA ILE A 72 -18.88 31.16 -6.64
C ILE A 72 -19.85 30.94 -7.81
N GLY A 73 -20.98 30.29 -7.55
CA GLY A 73 -22.04 30.14 -8.56
C GLY A 73 -22.62 31.47 -9.03
N GLN A 74 -22.84 32.43 -8.10
CA GLN A 74 -23.36 33.75 -8.43
C GLN A 74 -22.43 34.58 -9.31
N ILE A 75 -21.10 34.51 -9.10
CA ILE A 75 -20.13 35.21 -9.92
C ILE A 75 -19.92 34.56 -11.31
N GLY A 76 -20.54 33.41 -11.55
CA GLY A 76 -20.54 32.66 -12.80
C GLY A 76 -19.36 31.70 -12.95
N VAL A 77 -19.66 30.46 -13.30
CA VAL A 77 -18.70 29.38 -13.50
C VAL A 77 -18.83 28.86 -14.93
N SER A 78 -17.75 28.87 -15.69
CA SER A 78 -17.72 28.32 -17.04
C SER A 78 -17.77 26.80 -16.99
N LEU A 79 -16.88 26.15 -16.26
CA LEU A 79 -16.77 24.69 -16.18
C LEU A 79 -16.73 24.21 -14.74
N LEU A 80 -17.61 23.26 -14.41
CA LEU A 80 -17.51 22.48 -13.16
C LEU A 80 -16.99 21.08 -13.47
N MET A 81 -15.95 20.68 -12.76
CA MET A 81 -15.43 19.32 -12.67
C MET A 81 -15.81 18.75 -11.31
N SER A 82 -16.54 17.64 -11.26
CA SER A 82 -17.11 17.16 -9.98
C SER A 82 -17.01 15.67 -9.82
N ASP A 83 -16.71 15.23 -8.59
CA ASP A 83 -16.62 13.83 -8.14
C ASP A 83 -17.91 13.05 -8.41
N SER A 84 -17.77 11.89 -9.06
CA SER A 84 -18.88 11.03 -9.51
C SER A 84 -18.97 9.70 -8.77
N THR A 85 -18.12 9.45 -7.77
CA THR A 85 -17.90 8.11 -7.19
C THR A 85 -19.19 7.41 -6.74
N ASN A 86 -20.14 8.12 -6.16
CA ASN A 86 -21.40 7.53 -5.67
C ASN A 86 -22.64 7.92 -6.48
N SER A 87 -22.49 8.28 -7.72
CA SER A 87 -23.63 8.67 -8.59
C SER A 87 -24.69 7.58 -8.76
N GLU A 88 -24.34 6.32 -8.48
CA GLU A 88 -25.31 5.19 -8.50
C GLU A 88 -26.17 5.10 -7.23
N VAL A 89 -25.80 5.83 -6.15
CA VAL A 89 -26.46 5.76 -4.85
C VAL A 89 -27.46 6.90 -4.74
N SER A 90 -28.73 6.58 -4.64
CA SER A 90 -29.80 7.56 -4.49
C SER A 90 -29.78 8.21 -3.09
N GLY A 91 -30.34 9.42 -2.99
CA GLY A 91 -30.47 10.17 -1.73
C GLY A 91 -29.18 10.82 -1.26
N PHE A 92 -29.07 10.99 0.04
CA PHE A 92 -27.90 11.58 0.73
C PHE A 92 -27.08 10.52 1.44
N SER A 93 -25.78 10.74 1.54
CA SER A 93 -24.89 9.92 2.35
C SER A 93 -25.20 10.04 3.85
N ILE A 94 -24.88 9.01 4.61
CA ILE A 94 -25.10 8.99 6.06
C ILE A 94 -24.07 9.90 6.74
N SER A 95 -24.49 10.67 7.77
CA SER A 95 -23.58 11.51 8.56
C SER A 95 -22.58 10.67 9.36
N GLU A 96 -21.33 11.18 9.44
CA GLU A 96 -20.27 10.64 10.31
C GLU A 96 -20.69 10.59 11.79
N LYS A 97 -21.50 11.56 12.24
CA LYS A 97 -22.04 11.56 13.61
C LYS A 97 -22.94 10.36 13.93
N LYS A 98 -23.70 9.87 12.93
CA LYS A 98 -24.51 8.65 13.08
C LYS A 98 -23.62 7.42 13.25
N VAL A 99 -22.54 7.34 12.48
CA VAL A 99 -21.59 6.25 12.60
C VAL A 99 -20.87 6.28 13.95
N ALA A 100 -20.45 7.47 14.41
CA ALA A 100 -19.85 7.64 15.74
C ALA A 100 -20.77 7.12 16.86
N LYS A 101 -22.07 7.42 16.78
CA LYS A 101 -23.07 6.92 17.73
C LYS A 101 -23.16 5.40 17.71
N SER A 102 -23.22 4.79 16.52
CA SER A 102 -23.26 3.32 16.38
C SER A 102 -22.00 2.66 16.93
N LEU A 103 -20.82 3.21 16.64
CA LEU A 103 -19.54 2.72 17.18
C LEU A 103 -19.49 2.80 18.71
N LEU A 104 -19.96 3.90 19.30
CA LEU A 104 -20.03 4.05 20.76
C LEU A 104 -20.98 3.03 21.38
N GLU A 105 -22.15 2.80 20.81
CA GLU A 105 -23.12 1.81 21.30
C GLU A 105 -22.55 0.40 21.23
N ILE A 106 -21.90 0.02 20.13
CA ILE A 106 -21.26 -1.31 19.99
C ILE A 106 -20.13 -1.44 21.01
N THR A 107 -19.30 -0.41 21.15
CA THR A 107 -18.18 -0.41 22.12
C THR A 107 -18.70 -0.64 23.55
N ARG A 108 -19.83 0.00 23.90
CA ARG A 108 -20.46 -0.15 25.22
C ARG A 108 -21.06 -1.55 25.44
N LYS A 109 -21.71 -2.11 24.41
CA LYS A 109 -22.38 -3.42 24.48
C LYS A 109 -21.43 -4.60 24.37
N THR A 110 -20.20 -4.41 23.89
CA THR A 110 -19.22 -5.48 23.73
C THR A 110 -18.67 -5.93 25.09
N PRO A 111 -18.91 -7.18 25.53
CA PRO A 111 -18.46 -7.66 26.84
C PRO A 111 -16.98 -8.03 26.85
N GLY A 112 -16.47 -8.50 25.73
CA GLY A 112 -15.09 -8.95 25.54
C GLY A 112 -14.16 -7.90 24.95
N ARG A 113 -13.11 -8.36 24.29
CA ARG A 113 -12.16 -7.53 23.54
C ARG A 113 -12.81 -7.04 22.25
N LEU A 114 -12.62 -5.76 21.96
CA LEU A 114 -13.11 -5.12 20.75
C LEU A 114 -11.94 -4.95 19.76
N ILE A 115 -12.13 -5.38 18.52
CA ILE A 115 -11.18 -5.22 17.42
C ILE A 115 -11.92 -4.46 16.31
N VAL A 116 -11.45 -3.28 15.94
CA VAL A 116 -12.07 -2.45 14.89
C VAL A 116 -11.09 -2.29 13.74
N SER A 117 -11.53 -2.66 12.55
CA SER A 117 -10.75 -2.45 11.32
C SER A 117 -11.39 -1.38 10.46
N THR A 118 -10.58 -0.43 10.01
CA THR A 118 -10.99 0.69 9.15
C THR A 118 -9.86 1.13 8.23
N PHE A 119 -10.14 2.03 7.29
CA PHE A 119 -9.12 2.68 6.48
C PHE A 119 -8.27 3.62 7.34
N ALA A 120 -6.96 3.50 7.24
CA ALA A 120 -6.04 4.39 7.95
C ALA A 120 -6.17 5.86 7.46
N SER A 121 -6.52 6.07 6.20
CA SER A 121 -6.76 7.41 5.62
C SER A 121 -7.97 8.12 6.20
N ASN A 122 -8.97 7.39 6.73
CA ASN A 122 -10.12 8.01 7.38
C ASN A 122 -9.78 8.40 8.84
N VAL A 123 -9.04 9.50 8.97
CA VAL A 123 -8.52 9.98 10.27
C VAL A 123 -9.64 10.30 11.25
N ASN A 124 -10.73 10.90 10.77
CA ASN A 124 -11.89 11.21 11.58
C ASN A 124 -12.54 9.96 12.16
N ARG A 125 -12.69 8.91 11.36
CA ARG A 125 -13.22 7.61 11.81
C ARG A 125 -12.30 6.94 12.83
N VAL A 126 -10.99 7.00 12.60
CA VAL A 126 -10.00 6.51 13.58
C VAL A 126 -10.16 7.26 14.90
N GLY A 127 -10.27 8.59 14.87
CA GLY A 127 -10.53 9.41 16.07
C GLY A 127 -11.79 8.99 16.81
N GLN A 128 -12.92 8.82 16.10
CA GLN A 128 -14.19 8.36 16.69
C GLN A 128 -14.08 7.01 17.39
N ILE A 129 -13.37 6.04 16.76
CA ILE A 129 -13.16 4.72 17.35
C ILE A 129 -12.37 4.83 18.64
N LEU A 130 -11.31 5.64 18.64
CA LEU A 130 -10.46 5.89 19.81
C LEU A 130 -11.24 6.57 20.93
N GLU A 131 -12.02 7.60 20.62
CA GLU A 131 -12.88 8.32 21.57
C GLU A 131 -13.93 7.38 22.17
N ALA A 132 -14.62 6.58 21.36
CA ALA A 132 -15.60 5.60 21.83
C ALA A 132 -14.97 4.56 22.78
N ALA A 133 -13.77 4.09 22.45
CA ALA A 133 -13.04 3.15 23.29
C ALA A 133 -12.70 3.78 24.66
N VAL A 134 -12.14 4.98 24.66
CA VAL A 134 -11.76 5.71 25.90
C VAL A 134 -12.98 6.07 26.75
N ALA A 135 -14.06 6.53 26.11
CA ALA A 135 -15.33 6.85 26.80
C ALA A 135 -15.94 5.59 27.49
N CYS A 136 -15.70 4.40 26.95
CA CYS A 136 -16.12 3.13 27.58
C CYS A 136 -15.06 2.54 28.53
N GLY A 137 -14.02 3.30 28.88
CA GLY A 137 -12.98 2.88 29.82
C GLY A 137 -12.06 1.80 29.28
N ARG A 138 -11.89 1.72 27.95
CA ARG A 138 -10.97 0.77 27.31
C ARG A 138 -9.62 1.45 27.04
N LYS A 139 -8.56 0.65 27.07
CA LYS A 139 -7.23 1.01 26.55
C LYS A 139 -7.13 0.62 25.09
N VAL A 140 -6.37 1.35 24.33
CA VAL A 140 -6.28 1.19 22.88
C VAL A 140 -4.91 0.69 22.46
N ALA A 141 -4.90 -0.34 21.61
CA ALA A 141 -3.71 -0.80 20.90
C ALA A 141 -3.91 -0.57 19.39
N VAL A 142 -2.90 -0.05 18.72
CA VAL A 142 -2.94 0.25 17.27
C VAL A 142 -2.02 -0.69 16.54
N PHE A 143 -2.51 -1.30 15.44
CA PHE A 143 -1.75 -2.26 14.65
C PHE A 143 -1.89 -2.02 13.15
N GLY A 144 -0.75 -2.17 12.48
CA GLY A 144 -0.59 -1.91 11.05
C GLY A 144 0.17 -0.62 10.81
N ARG A 145 1.28 -0.74 10.06
CA ARG A 145 2.24 0.36 9.83
C ARG A 145 1.58 1.68 9.42
N SER A 146 0.64 1.63 8.47
CA SER A 146 -0.07 2.84 8.02
C SER A 146 -0.97 3.41 9.12
N MET A 147 -1.67 2.58 9.89
CA MET A 147 -2.53 3.01 10.98
C MET A 147 -1.72 3.65 12.11
N GLU A 148 -0.62 3.03 12.50
CA GLU A 148 0.31 3.55 13.52
C GLU A 148 0.86 4.92 13.13
N ASN A 149 1.32 5.05 11.87
CA ASN A 149 1.82 6.32 11.34
C ASN A 149 0.75 7.41 11.33
N VAL A 150 -0.44 7.10 10.84
CA VAL A 150 -1.55 8.07 10.77
C VAL A 150 -1.97 8.51 12.16
N VAL A 151 -2.16 7.60 13.11
CA VAL A 151 -2.51 7.96 14.49
C VAL A 151 -1.43 8.84 15.13
N GLN A 152 -0.15 8.52 14.90
CA GLN A 152 0.96 9.32 15.42
C GLN A 152 0.98 10.74 14.82
N ILE A 153 0.77 10.87 13.51
CA ILE A 153 0.74 12.16 12.83
C ILE A 153 -0.49 12.96 13.26
N ALA A 154 -1.68 12.36 13.28
CA ALA A 154 -2.92 13.01 13.66
C ALA A 154 -2.89 13.52 15.12
N ARG A 155 -2.22 12.79 16.01
CA ARG A 155 -1.99 13.24 17.39
C ARG A 155 -1.01 14.43 17.46
N LYS A 156 0.06 14.41 16.68
CA LYS A 156 1.01 15.55 16.59
C LYS A 156 0.35 16.80 16.05
N LEU A 157 -0.60 16.67 15.14
CA LEU A 157 -1.37 17.77 14.55
C LEU A 157 -2.57 18.21 15.43
N GLY A 158 -2.83 17.52 16.56
CA GLY A 158 -3.96 17.83 17.44
C GLY A 158 -5.33 17.37 16.90
N ILE A 159 -5.39 16.68 15.76
CA ILE A 159 -6.64 16.16 15.18
C ILE A 159 -7.22 15.04 16.08
N ILE A 160 -6.35 14.18 16.64
CA ILE A 160 -6.72 13.17 17.62
C ILE A 160 -6.19 13.60 18.98
N ALA A 161 -7.08 14.03 19.87
CA ALA A 161 -6.74 14.58 21.18
C ALA A 161 -6.77 13.53 22.32
N ILE A 162 -6.41 12.29 22.03
CA ILE A 162 -6.38 11.19 23.02
C ILE A 162 -5.04 11.18 23.75
N PRO A 163 -5.05 11.32 25.11
CA PRO A 163 -3.82 11.26 25.93
C PRO A 163 -3.09 9.93 25.83
N GLU A 164 -1.74 9.97 25.93
CA GLU A 164 -0.86 8.78 25.82
C GLU A 164 -1.24 7.67 26.79
N LYS A 165 -1.65 8.02 28.01
CA LYS A 165 -2.06 7.07 29.05
C LYS A 165 -3.16 6.07 28.63
N HIS A 166 -3.89 6.36 27.54
CA HIS A 166 -4.94 5.48 27.00
C HIS A 166 -4.41 4.47 25.98
N PHE A 167 -3.20 4.69 25.44
CA PHE A 167 -2.57 3.75 24.52
C PHE A 167 -1.78 2.69 25.29
N ILE A 168 -1.78 1.48 24.77
CA ILE A 168 -1.03 0.35 25.30
C ILE A 168 -0.15 -0.28 24.22
N THR A 169 0.99 -0.79 24.66
CA THR A 169 1.91 -1.55 23.81
C THR A 169 1.44 -2.99 23.62
N PRO A 170 1.95 -3.70 22.61
CA PRO A 170 1.59 -5.10 22.36
C PRO A 170 1.82 -6.01 23.59
N ASP A 171 2.85 -5.76 24.38
CA ASP A 171 3.19 -6.57 25.57
C ASP A 171 2.15 -6.42 26.68
N GLN A 172 1.47 -5.27 26.74
CA GLN A 172 0.45 -4.98 27.76
C GLN A 172 -0.92 -5.60 27.43
N LEU A 173 -1.14 -6.14 26.22
CA LEU A 173 -2.42 -6.74 25.83
C LEU A 173 -2.84 -7.88 26.75
N ASN A 174 -1.89 -8.70 27.20
CA ASN A 174 -2.16 -9.86 28.04
C ASN A 174 -2.27 -9.51 29.54
N SER A 175 -1.95 -8.29 29.94
CA SER A 175 -2.01 -7.83 31.33
C SER A 175 -3.36 -7.20 31.71
N LEU A 176 -4.23 -6.95 30.74
CA LEU A 176 -5.52 -6.30 30.96
C LEU A 176 -6.69 -7.26 30.70
N PRO A 177 -7.81 -7.08 31.42
CA PRO A 177 -9.05 -7.81 31.09
C PRO A 177 -9.50 -7.52 29.67
N ALA A 178 -10.02 -8.53 28.97
CA ALA A 178 -10.50 -8.41 27.58
C ALA A 178 -11.51 -7.25 27.39
N SER A 179 -12.40 -7.04 28.36
CA SER A 179 -13.38 -5.94 28.36
C SER A 179 -12.76 -4.54 28.41
N LYS A 180 -11.48 -4.44 28.75
CA LYS A 180 -10.73 -3.17 28.84
C LYS A 180 -9.83 -2.93 27.64
N ILE A 181 -9.91 -3.75 26.59
CA ILE A 181 -9.06 -3.65 25.41
C ILE A 181 -9.88 -3.27 24.19
N CYS A 182 -9.39 -2.30 23.44
CA CYS A 182 -9.81 -2.00 22.07
C CYS A 182 -8.59 -2.05 21.15
N ILE A 183 -8.66 -2.81 20.07
CA ILE A 183 -7.62 -2.91 19.05
C ILE A 183 -8.12 -2.20 17.80
N VAL A 184 -7.33 -1.26 17.26
CA VAL A 184 -7.59 -0.59 16.00
C VAL A 184 -6.56 -1.03 14.98
N CYS A 185 -6.99 -1.53 13.83
CA CYS A 185 -6.07 -2.11 12.87
C CYS A 185 -6.48 -1.87 11.40
N THR A 186 -5.50 -2.08 10.50
CA THR A 186 -5.73 -2.14 9.05
C THR A 186 -6.19 -3.52 8.61
N GLY A 187 -6.62 -3.64 7.33
CA GLY A 187 -7.00 -4.91 6.72
C GLY A 187 -8.49 -5.10 6.53
N SER A 188 -9.24 -3.99 6.57
CA SER A 188 -10.69 -4.00 6.32
C SER A 188 -11.07 -4.36 4.89
N GLN A 189 -10.09 -4.44 3.97
CA GLN A 189 -10.27 -4.83 2.57
C GLN A 189 -9.79 -6.27 2.26
N GLY A 190 -9.38 -7.01 3.28
CA GLY A 190 -8.96 -8.40 3.13
C GLY A 190 -7.57 -8.56 2.51
N GLU A 191 -6.74 -7.52 2.52
CA GLU A 191 -5.36 -7.58 2.00
C GLU A 191 -4.55 -8.61 2.79
N PRO A 192 -3.86 -9.55 2.12
CA PRO A 192 -3.24 -10.70 2.79
C PRO A 192 -2.18 -10.33 3.85
N LEU A 193 -1.44 -9.23 3.63
CA LEU A 193 -0.38 -8.78 4.52
C LEU A 193 -0.84 -7.79 5.60
N ALA A 194 -2.10 -7.35 5.55
CA ALA A 194 -2.66 -6.42 6.53
C ALA A 194 -2.86 -7.07 7.91
N ALA A 195 -2.97 -6.22 8.94
CA ALA A 195 -3.04 -6.69 10.32
C ALA A 195 -4.24 -7.62 10.56
N LEU A 196 -5.45 -7.24 10.14
CA LEU A 196 -6.66 -8.05 10.37
C LEU A 196 -6.60 -9.41 9.67
N SER A 197 -6.13 -9.47 8.41
CA SER A 197 -5.99 -10.73 7.68
C SER A 197 -5.00 -11.68 8.36
N ARG A 198 -3.90 -11.14 8.89
CA ARG A 198 -2.93 -11.92 9.67
C ARG A 198 -3.49 -12.39 11.01
N ILE A 199 -4.33 -11.57 11.66
CA ILE A 199 -5.04 -11.94 12.87
C ILE A 199 -6.02 -13.10 12.57
N ALA A 200 -6.81 -12.98 11.51
CA ALA A 200 -7.78 -13.99 11.07
C ALA A 200 -7.11 -15.35 10.75
N ASN A 201 -5.93 -15.29 10.10
CA ASN A 201 -5.14 -16.48 9.75
C ASN A 201 -4.29 -17.04 10.91
N GLY A 202 -4.31 -16.43 12.11
CA GLY A 202 -3.50 -16.83 13.24
C GLY A 202 -1.98 -16.58 13.09
N THR A 203 -1.57 -15.82 12.06
CA THR A 203 -0.15 -15.51 11.76
C THR A 203 0.32 -14.18 12.35
N HIS A 204 -0.58 -13.43 13.00
CA HIS A 204 -0.19 -12.17 13.63
C HIS A 204 0.65 -12.43 14.88
N ARG A 205 1.77 -11.70 15.02
CA ARG A 205 2.76 -11.94 16.08
C ARG A 205 2.19 -11.80 17.50
N TRP A 206 1.30 -10.81 17.71
CA TRP A 206 0.86 -10.40 19.04
C TRP A 206 -0.60 -10.76 19.34
N ILE A 207 -1.44 -10.88 18.32
CA ILE A 207 -2.88 -11.02 18.47
C ILE A 207 -3.33 -12.36 17.90
N LYS A 208 -4.01 -13.13 18.73
CA LYS A 208 -4.81 -14.29 18.33
C LYS A 208 -6.24 -14.04 18.74
N ILE A 209 -7.18 -14.42 17.89
CA ILE A 209 -8.61 -14.35 18.21
C ILE A 209 -8.89 -15.35 19.33
N ILE A 210 -9.67 -14.89 20.30
CA ILE A 210 -10.22 -15.72 21.38
C ILE A 210 -11.74 -15.71 21.29
N PRO A 211 -12.43 -16.80 21.68
CA PRO A 211 -13.89 -16.83 21.73
C PRO A 211 -14.43 -15.67 22.57
N GLY A 212 -15.43 -14.96 22.02
CA GLY A 212 -16.00 -13.76 22.67
C GLY A 212 -15.39 -12.44 22.22
N ASP A 213 -14.33 -12.43 21.39
CA ASP A 213 -13.88 -11.21 20.72
C ASP A 213 -14.97 -10.69 19.79
N THR A 214 -15.15 -9.37 19.75
CA THR A 214 -15.99 -8.71 18.76
C THR A 214 -15.11 -7.99 17.74
N VAL A 215 -15.28 -8.33 16.47
CA VAL A 215 -14.53 -7.72 15.35
C VAL A 215 -15.49 -6.87 14.52
N VAL A 216 -15.19 -5.61 14.36
CA VAL A 216 -15.98 -4.63 13.63
C VAL A 216 -15.27 -4.20 12.35
N PHE A 217 -15.93 -4.36 11.21
CA PHE A 217 -15.51 -3.79 9.94
C PHE A 217 -16.18 -2.42 9.77
N SER A 218 -15.43 -1.35 10.05
CA SER A 218 -15.90 0.03 9.85
C SER A 218 -15.49 0.53 8.45
N SER A 219 -15.83 -0.26 7.44
CA SER A 219 -15.61 0.02 6.02
C SER A 219 -16.57 -0.80 5.16
N ASN A 220 -16.75 -0.40 3.90
CA ASN A 220 -17.33 -1.23 2.86
C ASN A 220 -16.20 -1.82 2.00
N PRO A 221 -16.39 -3.02 1.42
CA PRO A 221 -15.49 -3.52 0.38
C PRO A 221 -15.47 -2.56 -0.82
N ILE A 222 -14.27 -2.18 -1.23
CA ILE A 222 -14.11 -1.48 -2.52
C ILE A 222 -14.33 -2.46 -3.67
N PRO A 223 -14.67 -2.00 -4.89
CA PRO A 223 -14.81 -2.87 -6.05
C PRO A 223 -13.64 -3.84 -6.21
N GLY A 224 -13.94 -5.12 -6.40
CA GLY A 224 -12.94 -6.20 -6.51
C GLY A 224 -12.54 -6.87 -5.18
N ASN A 225 -12.76 -6.27 -4.01
CA ASN A 225 -12.31 -6.81 -2.72
C ASN A 225 -13.38 -7.60 -1.95
N ALA A 226 -14.63 -7.68 -2.44
CA ALA A 226 -15.74 -8.33 -1.74
C ALA A 226 -15.42 -9.79 -1.34
N VAL A 227 -14.79 -10.56 -2.23
CA VAL A 227 -14.42 -11.96 -1.99
C VAL A 227 -13.37 -12.05 -0.88
N SER A 228 -12.32 -11.23 -0.93
CA SER A 228 -11.26 -11.21 0.09
C SER A 228 -11.80 -10.82 1.47
N VAL A 229 -12.67 -9.82 1.53
CA VAL A 229 -13.32 -9.41 2.78
C VAL A 229 -14.19 -10.54 3.33
N SER A 230 -15.02 -11.18 2.49
CA SER A 230 -15.86 -12.32 2.88
C SER A 230 -15.02 -13.48 3.44
N GLN A 231 -13.87 -13.78 2.83
CA GLN A 231 -12.95 -14.79 3.33
C GLN A 231 -12.44 -14.47 4.74
N VAL A 232 -12.02 -13.21 4.99
CA VAL A 232 -11.55 -12.79 6.33
C VAL A 232 -12.67 -12.85 7.35
N VAL A 233 -13.89 -12.41 7.00
CA VAL A 233 -15.08 -12.54 7.86
C VAL A 233 -15.32 -14.00 8.25
N ASN A 234 -15.34 -14.92 7.27
CA ASN A 234 -15.55 -16.34 7.50
C ASN A 234 -14.44 -16.95 8.39
N GLN A 235 -13.19 -16.57 8.19
CA GLN A 235 -12.08 -17.04 9.02
C GLN A 235 -12.23 -16.58 10.48
N LEU A 236 -12.55 -15.30 10.72
CA LEU A 236 -12.78 -14.74 12.05
C LEU A 236 -13.95 -15.41 12.75
N THR A 237 -15.07 -15.60 12.05
CA THR A 237 -16.25 -16.30 12.59
C THR A 237 -15.92 -17.75 12.94
N ARG A 238 -15.16 -18.45 12.09
CA ARG A 238 -14.74 -19.84 12.31
C ARG A 238 -13.93 -20.03 13.58
N VAL A 239 -13.12 -19.04 13.97
CA VAL A 239 -12.32 -19.09 15.20
C VAL A 239 -13.08 -18.53 16.42
N GLY A 240 -14.38 -18.25 16.30
CA GLY A 240 -15.26 -17.89 17.41
C GLY A 240 -15.40 -16.39 17.70
N ALA A 241 -15.00 -15.52 16.78
CA ALA A 241 -15.26 -14.09 16.90
C ALA A 241 -16.71 -13.75 16.54
N ASN A 242 -17.29 -12.76 17.23
CA ASN A 242 -18.51 -12.09 16.82
C ASN A 242 -18.15 -10.99 15.81
N VAL A 243 -18.51 -11.19 14.53
CA VAL A 243 -18.11 -10.27 13.45
C VAL A 243 -19.27 -9.37 13.05
N LEU A 244 -19.05 -8.06 13.10
CA LEU A 244 -20.00 -7.02 12.70
C LEU A 244 -19.46 -6.33 11.45
N VAL A 245 -20.25 -6.39 10.38
CA VAL A 245 -19.99 -5.69 9.11
C VAL A 245 -20.95 -4.53 8.94
N ASN A 246 -20.58 -3.56 8.09
CA ASN A 246 -21.47 -2.45 7.77
C ASN A 246 -22.73 -2.94 7.05
N SER A 247 -23.86 -2.43 7.49
CA SER A 247 -25.17 -2.67 6.88
C SER A 247 -26.08 -1.48 7.20
N PRO A 248 -27.24 -1.34 6.54
CA PRO A 248 -28.23 -0.31 6.89
C PRO A 248 -28.67 -0.34 8.36
N LEU A 249 -28.63 -1.52 8.99
CA LEU A 249 -29.02 -1.70 10.40
C LEU A 249 -27.89 -1.32 11.38
N THR A 250 -26.64 -1.54 10.99
CA THR A 250 -25.49 -1.32 11.88
C THR A 250 -24.91 0.08 11.74
N SER A 251 -24.98 0.70 10.56
CA SER A 251 -24.42 2.02 10.27
C SER A 251 -22.97 2.18 10.77
N LEU A 252 -22.11 1.24 10.39
CA LEU A 252 -20.70 1.19 10.83
C LEU A 252 -19.76 1.96 9.92
N HIS A 253 -20.24 2.32 8.75
CA HIS A 253 -19.48 3.05 7.75
C HIS A 253 -20.37 4.01 6.99
N THR A 254 -19.80 5.12 6.58
CA THR A 254 -20.34 6.01 5.55
C THR A 254 -19.24 6.35 4.57
N THR A 255 -19.63 6.64 3.36
CA THR A 255 -18.72 7.05 2.28
C THR A 255 -18.12 8.42 2.53
N GLY A 256 -16.98 8.69 1.91
CA GLY A 256 -16.39 10.04 1.80
C GLY A 256 -16.92 10.84 0.60
N HIS A 257 -17.71 10.21 -0.28
CA HIS A 257 -18.18 10.79 -1.54
C HIS A 257 -19.70 11.02 -1.51
N GLY A 258 -20.15 12.07 -2.16
CA GLY A 258 -21.55 12.46 -2.23
C GLY A 258 -22.39 11.50 -3.07
N SER A 259 -23.59 11.17 -2.58
CA SER A 259 -24.62 10.46 -3.34
C SER A 259 -25.34 11.39 -4.32
N GLN A 260 -26.29 10.88 -5.12
CA GLN A 260 -26.94 11.63 -6.20
C GLN A 260 -27.49 13.00 -5.78
N GLU A 261 -28.20 13.08 -4.66
CA GLU A 261 -28.80 14.35 -4.23
C GLU A 261 -27.75 15.37 -3.75
N GLU A 262 -26.59 14.88 -3.25
CA GLU A 262 -25.48 15.74 -2.89
C GLU A 262 -24.76 16.26 -4.13
N GLN A 263 -24.63 15.44 -5.17
CA GLN A 263 -24.10 15.84 -6.48
C GLN A 263 -25.01 16.87 -7.16
N LYS A 264 -26.32 16.67 -7.14
CA LYS A 264 -27.31 17.63 -7.62
C LYS A 264 -27.26 18.96 -6.84
N LEU A 265 -27.05 18.89 -5.51
CA LEU A 265 -26.90 20.07 -4.67
C LEU A 265 -25.63 20.86 -5.04
N MET A 266 -24.50 20.19 -5.32
CA MET A 266 -23.28 20.83 -5.82
C MET A 266 -23.53 21.57 -7.13
N LEU A 267 -24.20 20.91 -8.09
CA LEU A 267 -24.59 21.52 -9.37
C LEU A 267 -25.47 22.75 -9.18
N GLN A 268 -26.44 22.71 -8.25
CA GLN A 268 -27.34 23.84 -7.95
C GLN A 268 -26.66 25.00 -7.24
N LEU A 269 -25.63 24.73 -6.38
CA LEU A 269 -24.84 25.76 -5.73
C LEU A 269 -23.90 26.45 -6.72
N ILE A 270 -23.22 25.70 -7.57
CA ILE A 270 -22.21 26.21 -8.49
C ILE A 270 -22.80 26.77 -9.78
N LYS A 271 -23.93 26.21 -10.27
CA LYS A 271 -24.65 26.62 -11.50
C LYS A 271 -23.72 26.79 -12.71
N PRO A 272 -22.96 25.76 -13.11
CA PRO A 272 -21.98 25.90 -14.17
C PRO A 272 -22.64 26.01 -15.53
N LYS A 273 -21.99 26.71 -16.49
CA LYS A 273 -22.38 26.72 -17.89
C LYS A 273 -22.08 25.38 -18.58
N TYR A 274 -20.91 24.77 -18.25
CA TYR A 274 -20.43 23.49 -18.73
C TYR A 274 -20.12 22.55 -17.57
N PHE A 275 -20.33 21.25 -17.78
CA PHE A 275 -20.10 20.24 -16.77
C PHE A 275 -19.23 19.10 -17.29
N MET A 276 -18.29 18.65 -16.47
CA MET A 276 -17.50 17.45 -16.68
C MET A 276 -17.48 16.60 -15.42
N PRO A 277 -18.18 15.43 -15.41
CA PRO A 277 -18.05 14.48 -14.31
C PRO A 277 -16.65 13.89 -14.30
N VAL A 278 -16.03 13.84 -13.13
CA VAL A 278 -14.68 13.26 -12.92
C VAL A 278 -14.74 12.22 -11.80
N HIS A 279 -13.64 11.51 -11.59
CA HIS A 279 -13.45 10.58 -10.48
C HIS A 279 -14.55 9.51 -10.34
N GLY A 280 -14.33 8.36 -10.97
CA GLY A 280 -15.25 7.21 -10.94
C GLY A 280 -15.12 6.35 -12.20
N GLU A 281 -15.87 5.26 -12.22
CA GLU A 281 -16.00 4.43 -13.42
C GLU A 281 -16.91 5.12 -14.46
N TYR A 282 -16.76 4.77 -15.73
CA TYR A 282 -17.51 5.39 -16.83
C TYR A 282 -19.04 5.40 -16.60
N LYS A 283 -19.61 4.33 -16.02
CA LYS A 283 -21.02 4.28 -15.66
C LYS A 283 -21.42 5.36 -14.64
N MET A 284 -20.54 5.64 -13.68
CA MET A 284 -20.74 6.67 -12.65
C MET A 284 -20.68 8.07 -13.29
N LEU A 285 -19.70 8.30 -14.17
CA LEU A 285 -19.60 9.55 -14.93
C LEU A 285 -20.87 9.81 -15.74
N ARG A 286 -21.41 8.77 -16.40
CA ARG A 286 -22.62 8.88 -17.20
C ARG A 286 -23.85 9.23 -16.36
N ILE A 287 -24.03 8.58 -15.20
CA ILE A 287 -25.15 8.87 -14.30
C ILE A 287 -25.05 10.29 -13.75
N HIS A 288 -23.84 10.73 -13.39
CA HIS A 288 -23.64 12.11 -12.92
C HIS A 288 -23.90 13.15 -14.02
N ALA A 289 -23.53 12.83 -15.26
CA ALA A 289 -23.86 13.66 -16.42
C ALA A 289 -25.38 13.79 -16.63
N GLU A 290 -26.15 12.69 -16.53
CA GLU A 290 -27.61 12.73 -16.59
C GLU A 290 -28.20 13.53 -15.41
N SER A 291 -27.66 13.40 -14.19
CA SER A 291 -28.06 14.24 -13.05
C SER A 291 -27.80 15.73 -13.29
N ALA A 292 -26.69 16.08 -14.00
CA ALA A 292 -26.42 17.48 -14.37
C ALA A 292 -27.46 17.99 -15.36
N ILE A 293 -27.84 17.18 -16.33
CA ILE A 293 -28.90 17.54 -17.32
C ILE A 293 -30.25 17.71 -16.61
N GLU A 294 -30.60 16.82 -15.69
CA GLU A 294 -31.81 16.95 -14.87
C GLU A 294 -31.83 18.24 -14.03
N THR A 295 -30.68 18.72 -13.60
CA THR A 295 -30.55 19.96 -12.82
C THR A 295 -30.44 21.23 -13.65
N GLY A 296 -30.50 21.12 -15.01
CA GLY A 296 -30.59 22.25 -15.93
C GLY A 296 -29.34 22.56 -16.73
N VAL A 297 -28.28 21.77 -16.64
CA VAL A 297 -27.14 21.92 -17.55
C VAL A 297 -27.51 21.35 -18.91
N PRO A 298 -27.36 22.10 -20.03
CA PRO A 298 -27.67 21.59 -21.36
C PRO A 298 -26.86 20.33 -21.69
N ARG A 299 -27.48 19.38 -22.40
CA ARG A 299 -26.81 18.11 -22.78
C ARG A 299 -25.57 18.36 -23.60
N GLU A 300 -25.61 19.31 -24.52
CA GLU A 300 -24.48 19.73 -25.36
C GLU A 300 -23.34 20.39 -24.59
N ASN A 301 -23.61 20.84 -23.36
CA ASN A 301 -22.63 21.43 -22.45
C ASN A 301 -22.09 20.44 -21.42
N THR A 302 -22.42 19.15 -21.56
CA THR A 302 -21.99 18.10 -20.62
C THR A 302 -21.03 17.14 -21.31
N PHE A 303 -19.78 17.04 -20.79
CA PHE A 303 -18.69 16.31 -21.42
C PHE A 303 -18.28 15.12 -20.55
N ILE A 304 -18.43 13.90 -21.05
CA ILE A 304 -17.88 12.69 -20.41
C ILE A 304 -16.56 12.38 -21.10
N CYS A 305 -15.45 12.67 -20.42
CA CYS A 305 -14.11 12.51 -20.95
C CYS A 305 -13.44 11.23 -20.45
N ALA A 306 -12.73 10.54 -21.34
CA ALA A 306 -11.80 9.47 -20.98
C ALA A 306 -10.41 10.06 -20.64
N ASN A 307 -9.55 9.25 -20.02
CA ASN A 307 -8.18 9.66 -19.80
C ASN A 307 -7.50 10.01 -21.13
N GLY A 308 -6.84 11.15 -21.18
CA GLY A 308 -6.19 11.68 -22.37
C GLY A 308 -7.05 12.58 -23.25
N ASP A 309 -8.36 12.61 -23.06
CA ASP A 309 -9.21 13.58 -23.75
C ASP A 309 -8.90 15.01 -23.24
N VAL A 310 -8.96 15.98 -24.14
CA VAL A 310 -8.62 17.37 -23.83
C VAL A 310 -9.84 18.25 -24.02
N LEU A 311 -10.26 18.97 -22.95
CA LEU A 311 -11.21 20.06 -23.04
C LEU A 311 -10.47 21.40 -23.10
N VAL A 312 -10.93 22.27 -23.95
CA VAL A 312 -10.41 23.64 -24.13
C VAL A 312 -11.45 24.63 -23.66
N LEU A 313 -11.07 25.50 -22.72
CA LEU A 313 -11.86 26.68 -22.36
C LEU A 313 -11.25 27.90 -23.05
N ARG A 314 -12.00 28.53 -23.95
CA ARG A 314 -11.59 29.74 -24.69
C ARG A 314 -12.75 30.70 -24.78
N ASP A 315 -12.53 31.94 -24.38
CA ASP A 315 -13.52 33.05 -24.42
C ASP A 315 -14.88 32.66 -23.77
N GLY A 316 -14.84 31.94 -22.69
CA GLY A 316 -16.02 31.46 -21.95
C GLY A 316 -16.74 30.24 -22.55
N GLU A 317 -16.23 29.69 -23.65
CA GLU A 317 -16.75 28.51 -24.34
C GLU A 317 -15.87 27.28 -24.05
N VAL A 318 -16.49 26.12 -23.86
CA VAL A 318 -15.79 24.83 -23.65
C VAL A 318 -16.09 23.90 -24.82
N PHE A 319 -15.05 23.30 -25.36
CA PHE A 319 -15.16 22.29 -26.42
C PHE A 319 -14.10 21.20 -26.26
N GLN A 320 -14.38 20.02 -26.79
CA GLN A 320 -13.42 18.92 -26.80
C GLN A 320 -12.48 19.05 -28.00
N ALA A 321 -11.17 18.97 -27.74
CA ALA A 321 -10.17 19.00 -28.80
C ALA A 321 -10.08 17.64 -29.50
N GLU A 322 -9.71 17.63 -30.79
CA GLU A 322 -9.44 16.39 -31.50
C GLU A 322 -8.14 15.69 -31.04
N THR A 323 -7.21 16.45 -30.47
CA THR A 323 -5.94 15.92 -29.96
C THR A 323 -6.15 15.23 -28.64
N ARG A 324 -5.48 14.09 -28.46
CA ARG A 324 -5.45 13.36 -27.19
C ARG A 324 -4.03 13.31 -26.63
N ILE A 325 -3.93 13.32 -25.32
CA ILE A 325 -2.67 13.09 -24.60
C ILE A 325 -2.52 11.58 -24.39
N GLN A 326 -1.32 11.06 -24.59
CA GLN A 326 -1.03 9.65 -24.31
C GLN A 326 -1.10 9.40 -22.81
N THR A 327 -1.89 8.40 -22.40
CA THR A 327 -2.18 8.06 -21.00
C THR A 327 -1.98 6.57 -20.71
N ASP A 328 -1.01 5.95 -21.38
CA ASP A 328 -0.65 4.56 -21.13
C ASP A 328 -0.07 4.40 -19.72
N ASP A 329 -0.21 3.19 -19.17
CA ASP A 329 0.34 2.86 -17.85
C ASP A 329 1.86 3.09 -17.81
N ILE A 330 2.32 3.80 -16.80
CA ILE A 330 3.73 3.97 -16.49
C ILE A 330 4.11 3.01 -15.38
N TYR A 331 4.92 2.02 -15.70
CA TYR A 331 5.40 1.05 -14.74
C TYR A 331 6.66 1.55 -14.06
N VAL A 332 6.70 1.44 -12.73
CA VAL A 332 7.86 1.80 -11.90
C VAL A 332 8.46 0.52 -11.33
N ASP A 333 9.73 0.26 -11.64
CA ASP A 333 10.51 -0.87 -11.08
C ASP A 333 11.64 -0.35 -10.20
N GLY A 334 11.42 -0.44 -8.88
CA GLY A 334 12.36 0.14 -7.92
C GLY A 334 12.40 1.67 -8.00
N ASN A 335 13.55 2.23 -8.39
CA ASN A 335 13.76 3.68 -8.57
C ASN A 335 13.68 4.12 -10.04
N ASP A 336 13.56 3.17 -10.96
CA ASP A 336 13.57 3.45 -12.39
C ASP A 336 12.14 3.43 -12.97
N ILE A 337 11.87 4.39 -13.85
CA ILE A 337 10.67 4.36 -14.70
C ILE A 337 10.97 3.35 -15.80
N ALA A 338 10.29 2.21 -15.79
CA ALA A 338 10.43 1.20 -16.81
C ALA A 338 9.83 1.72 -18.12
N ASN A 339 10.66 2.35 -18.95
CA ASN A 339 10.31 2.70 -20.33
C ASN A 339 10.13 1.41 -21.13
N GLY A 340 8.93 0.80 -21.05
CA GLY A 340 8.47 -0.15 -22.04
C GLY A 340 8.92 -1.59 -21.93
N ASP A 341 9.59 -2.04 -20.86
CA ASP A 341 9.95 -3.46 -20.69
C ASP A 341 8.75 -4.31 -20.22
N VAL A 342 7.72 -4.35 -21.08
CA VAL A 342 6.60 -5.32 -21.00
C VAL A 342 7.13 -6.75 -20.84
N LEU A 343 8.34 -7.05 -21.33
CA LEU A 343 9.00 -8.35 -21.21
C LEU A 343 9.29 -8.74 -19.76
N VAL A 344 9.82 -7.84 -18.94
CA VAL A 344 10.13 -8.14 -17.52
C VAL A 344 8.86 -8.40 -16.72
N LEU A 345 7.81 -7.62 -16.95
CA LEU A 345 6.50 -7.82 -16.29
C LEU A 345 5.85 -9.13 -16.75
N ARG A 346 5.94 -9.46 -18.04
CA ARG A 346 5.47 -10.71 -18.60
C ARG A 346 6.22 -11.90 -17.99
N ASP A 347 7.55 -11.82 -17.90
CA ASP A 347 8.37 -12.87 -17.28
C ASP A 347 8.03 -13.04 -15.80
N ARG A 348 7.86 -11.96 -15.04
CA ARG A 348 7.41 -12.01 -13.64
C ARG A 348 6.04 -12.68 -13.50
N LYS A 349 5.10 -12.39 -14.38
CA LYS A 349 3.78 -13.04 -14.41
C LYS A 349 3.91 -14.53 -14.70
N ILE A 350 4.68 -14.93 -15.72
CA ILE A 350 4.91 -16.33 -16.03
C ILE A 350 5.60 -17.05 -14.86
N LEU A 351 6.59 -16.42 -14.23
CA LEU A 351 7.26 -16.98 -13.05
C LEU A 351 6.30 -17.17 -11.87
N ALA A 352 5.38 -16.24 -11.65
CA ALA A 352 4.38 -16.32 -10.58
C ALA A 352 3.36 -17.46 -10.85
N ASP A 353 2.88 -17.58 -12.09
CA ASP A 353 1.80 -18.51 -12.45
C ASP A 353 2.33 -19.92 -12.73
N ASN A 354 3.50 -20.05 -13.35
CA ASN A 354 4.01 -21.31 -13.92
C ASN A 354 5.35 -21.74 -13.36
N GLY A 355 6.12 -20.84 -12.76
CA GLY A 355 7.44 -21.12 -12.20
C GLY A 355 8.56 -21.20 -13.22
N LEU A 356 9.68 -21.79 -12.79
CA LEU A 356 10.96 -21.86 -13.50
C LEU A 356 11.46 -23.31 -13.59
N VAL A 357 12.03 -23.68 -14.74
CA VAL A 357 12.77 -24.92 -14.96
C VAL A 357 14.14 -24.61 -15.56
N ALA A 358 15.21 -24.83 -14.80
CA ALA A 358 16.58 -24.74 -15.28
C ALA A 358 17.10 -26.10 -15.71
N VAL A 359 17.64 -26.17 -16.94
CA VAL A 359 18.21 -27.40 -17.52
C VAL A 359 19.71 -27.22 -17.64
N ILE A 360 20.47 -27.92 -16.82
CA ILE A 360 21.94 -27.85 -16.78
C ILE A 360 22.53 -29.01 -17.57
N VAL A 361 23.30 -28.67 -18.60
CA VAL A 361 23.93 -29.66 -19.48
C VAL A 361 25.43 -29.38 -19.56
N THR A 362 26.26 -30.41 -19.36
CA THR A 362 27.72 -30.31 -19.54
C THR A 362 28.14 -31.01 -20.83
N ILE A 363 28.82 -30.24 -21.69
CA ILE A 363 29.31 -30.75 -22.98
C ILE A 363 30.82 -30.59 -23.15
N ASP A 364 31.43 -31.43 -23.98
CA ASP A 364 32.76 -31.19 -24.54
C ASP A 364 32.57 -30.61 -25.95
N SER A 365 32.87 -29.32 -26.13
CA SER A 365 32.74 -28.65 -27.42
C SER A 365 33.75 -29.10 -28.48
N ARG A 366 34.85 -29.77 -28.08
CA ARG A 366 35.87 -30.29 -28.99
C ARG A 366 35.44 -31.61 -29.62
N THR A 367 34.87 -32.50 -28.80
CA THR A 367 34.42 -33.81 -29.25
C THR A 367 32.93 -33.85 -29.64
N ASN A 368 32.26 -32.72 -29.43
CA ASN A 368 30.81 -32.56 -29.63
C ASN A 368 29.99 -33.65 -28.89
N LYS A 369 30.35 -33.94 -27.63
CA LYS A 369 29.69 -34.97 -26.81
C LYS A 369 29.12 -34.42 -25.54
N ILE A 370 27.98 -34.95 -25.07
CA ILE A 370 27.40 -34.75 -23.77
C ILE A 370 28.21 -35.54 -22.74
N LEU A 371 28.71 -34.87 -21.70
CA LEU A 371 29.58 -35.52 -20.71
C LEU A 371 28.81 -36.17 -19.56
N CYS A 372 27.64 -35.64 -19.21
CA CYS A 372 26.77 -36.23 -18.19
C CYS A 372 25.31 -36.01 -18.57
N ARG A 373 24.40 -36.76 -17.96
CA ARG A 373 22.96 -36.56 -18.15
C ARG A 373 22.56 -35.14 -17.77
N PRO A 374 21.64 -34.52 -18.51
CA PRO A 374 21.08 -33.24 -18.11
C PRO A 374 20.53 -33.29 -16.70
N ASN A 375 20.75 -32.25 -15.93
CA ASN A 375 20.17 -32.09 -14.60
C ASN A 375 19.10 -31.00 -14.66
N ILE A 376 17.89 -31.31 -14.18
CA ILE A 376 16.76 -30.38 -14.17
C ILE A 376 16.46 -29.92 -12.75
N VAL A 377 16.49 -28.60 -12.58
CA VAL A 377 16.14 -27.93 -11.32
C VAL A 377 14.92 -27.06 -11.54
N SER A 378 13.92 -27.14 -10.67
CA SER A 378 12.71 -26.32 -10.77
C SER A 378 12.45 -25.51 -9.51
N ARG A 379 11.78 -24.35 -9.69
CA ARG A 379 11.26 -23.51 -8.60
C ARG A 379 9.87 -22.98 -8.98
N GLY A 380 8.91 -23.09 -8.05
CA GLY A 380 7.54 -22.60 -8.26
C GLY A 380 6.74 -23.36 -9.33
N PHE A 381 7.27 -24.43 -9.93
CA PHE A 381 6.62 -25.19 -10.99
C PHE A 381 5.93 -26.44 -10.46
N VAL A 382 6.66 -27.38 -9.86
CA VAL A 382 6.14 -28.63 -9.30
C VAL A 382 6.76 -28.92 -7.94
N PHE A 383 6.06 -29.72 -7.13
CA PHE A 383 6.60 -30.20 -5.86
C PHE A 383 7.60 -31.35 -6.14
N ILE A 384 8.88 -31.05 -5.98
CA ILE A 384 10.00 -31.91 -6.44
C ILE A 384 9.92 -33.35 -5.87
N LYS A 385 9.53 -33.51 -4.59
CA LYS A 385 9.46 -34.81 -3.93
C LYS A 385 8.45 -35.77 -4.59
N GLU A 386 7.33 -35.23 -5.08
CA GLU A 386 6.25 -36.01 -5.71
C GLU A 386 6.38 -36.11 -7.24
N SER A 387 7.26 -35.30 -7.83
CA SER A 387 7.39 -35.18 -9.29
C SER A 387 8.70 -35.75 -9.84
N GLN A 388 9.36 -36.63 -9.09
CA GLN A 388 10.65 -37.23 -9.53
C GLN A 388 10.56 -37.97 -10.86
N THR A 389 9.46 -38.68 -11.13
CA THR A 389 9.24 -39.39 -12.40
C THR A 389 9.14 -38.40 -13.56
N LEU A 390 8.38 -37.31 -13.40
CA LEU A 390 8.26 -36.24 -14.39
C LEU A 390 9.61 -35.61 -14.73
N LEU A 391 10.44 -35.33 -13.73
CA LEU A 391 11.75 -34.72 -13.94
C LEU A 391 12.73 -35.69 -14.63
N LYS A 392 12.72 -36.97 -14.25
CA LYS A 392 13.54 -38.01 -14.92
C LYS A 392 13.14 -38.22 -16.37
N GLU A 393 11.83 -38.24 -16.68
CA GLU A 393 11.35 -38.32 -18.07
C GLU A 393 11.78 -37.08 -18.86
N ALA A 394 11.69 -35.89 -18.25
CA ALA A 394 12.15 -34.63 -18.84
C ALA A 394 13.67 -34.64 -19.14
N GLU A 395 14.50 -35.16 -18.21
CA GLU A 395 15.94 -35.31 -18.40
C GLU A 395 16.26 -36.25 -19.59
N MET A 396 15.51 -37.34 -19.72
CA MET A 396 15.69 -38.28 -20.85
C MET A 396 15.30 -37.64 -22.18
N ILE A 397 14.19 -36.91 -22.24
CA ILE A 397 13.74 -36.21 -23.46
C ILE A 397 14.80 -35.22 -23.92
N VAL A 398 15.33 -34.40 -23.00
CA VAL A 398 16.39 -33.46 -23.32
C VAL A 398 17.67 -34.16 -23.76
N TYR A 399 18.05 -35.25 -23.08
CA TYR A 399 19.24 -36.03 -23.43
C TYR A 399 19.17 -36.59 -24.85
N GLU A 400 18.07 -37.23 -25.22
CA GLU A 400 17.90 -37.79 -26.55
C GLU A 400 17.81 -36.72 -27.64
N ALA A 401 17.12 -35.62 -27.38
CA ALA A 401 17.05 -34.46 -28.30
C ALA A 401 18.43 -33.87 -28.57
N LEU A 402 19.21 -33.65 -27.52
CA LEU A 402 20.57 -33.14 -27.64
C LEU A 402 21.51 -34.13 -28.33
N LYS A 403 21.45 -35.42 -27.98
CA LYS A 403 22.25 -36.47 -28.61
C LYS A 403 22.04 -36.52 -30.12
N LYS A 404 20.78 -36.42 -30.56
CA LYS A 404 20.42 -36.34 -31.98
C LYS A 404 20.96 -35.06 -32.64
N LYS A 405 20.80 -33.91 -31.98
CA LYS A 405 21.25 -32.63 -32.52
C LYS A 405 22.78 -32.50 -32.60
N MET A 406 23.51 -33.10 -31.66
CA MET A 406 24.97 -33.08 -31.60
C MET A 406 25.67 -34.06 -32.54
N MET A 407 24.93 -34.88 -33.34
CA MET A 407 25.48 -35.64 -34.44
C MET A 407 26.04 -34.75 -35.58
N GLN A 408 25.60 -33.49 -35.62
CA GLN A 408 26.07 -32.45 -36.54
C GLN A 408 26.79 -31.34 -35.75
N LYS A 409 27.62 -30.56 -36.45
CA LYS A 409 28.26 -29.39 -35.82
C LYS A 409 27.20 -28.38 -35.43
N THR A 410 27.12 -28.04 -34.17
CA THR A 410 26.00 -27.28 -33.60
C THR A 410 26.53 -26.12 -32.75
N THR A 411 25.84 -24.97 -32.79
CA THR A 411 26.13 -23.80 -31.94
C THR A 411 25.45 -23.90 -30.59
N PHE A 412 25.94 -23.15 -29.59
CA PHE A 412 25.31 -23.07 -28.28
C PHE A 412 23.85 -22.54 -28.35
N GLY A 413 23.58 -21.62 -29.26
CA GLY A 413 22.21 -21.09 -29.48
C GLY A 413 21.24 -22.17 -29.94
N GLU A 414 21.66 -23.00 -30.90
CA GLU A 414 20.86 -24.10 -31.42
C GLU A 414 20.63 -25.19 -30.36
N LEU A 415 21.61 -25.47 -29.50
CA LEU A 415 21.43 -26.39 -28.38
C LEU A 415 20.42 -25.85 -27.35
N LYS A 416 20.48 -24.58 -27.03
CA LYS A 416 19.49 -23.93 -26.14
C LYS A 416 18.08 -24.00 -26.71
N ASN A 417 17.92 -23.74 -28.00
CA ASN A 417 16.63 -23.87 -28.68
C ASN A 417 16.13 -25.31 -28.74
N CYS A 418 17.04 -26.28 -28.97
CA CYS A 418 16.70 -27.69 -28.93
C CYS A 418 16.16 -28.15 -27.58
N ILE A 419 16.76 -27.66 -26.47
CA ILE A 419 16.28 -27.95 -25.12
C ILE A 419 14.86 -27.39 -24.92
N ARG A 420 14.63 -26.13 -25.27
CA ARG A 420 13.30 -25.51 -25.13
C ARG A 420 12.26 -26.24 -25.97
N SER A 421 12.50 -26.42 -27.27
CA SER A 421 11.54 -27.01 -28.19
C SER A 421 11.21 -28.49 -27.87
N SER A 422 12.10 -29.21 -27.20
CA SER A 422 11.85 -30.60 -26.78
C SER A 422 11.13 -30.68 -25.44
N LEU A 423 11.43 -29.74 -24.51
CA LEU A 423 10.97 -29.81 -23.13
C LEU A 423 9.63 -29.11 -22.89
N GLU A 424 9.42 -27.88 -23.43
CA GLU A 424 8.22 -27.11 -23.23
C GLU A 424 6.92 -27.83 -23.59
N PRO A 425 6.80 -28.50 -24.75
CA PRO A 425 5.59 -29.26 -25.11
C PRO A 425 5.33 -30.44 -24.18
N TYR A 426 6.39 -31.09 -23.70
CA TYR A 426 6.29 -32.20 -22.78
C TYR A 426 5.76 -31.72 -21.41
N LEU A 427 6.35 -30.67 -20.86
CA LEU A 427 5.92 -30.11 -19.56
C LEU A 427 4.48 -29.65 -19.63
N TYR A 428 4.09 -28.92 -20.69
CA TYR A 428 2.71 -28.50 -20.89
C TYR A 428 1.74 -29.68 -20.95
N LYS A 429 2.05 -30.70 -21.74
CA LYS A 429 1.22 -31.91 -21.87
C LYS A 429 0.99 -32.62 -20.53
N LYS A 430 2.02 -32.64 -19.66
CA LYS A 430 1.94 -33.36 -18.36
C LYS A 430 1.33 -32.52 -17.23
N THR A 431 1.47 -31.21 -17.28
CA THR A 431 1.11 -30.33 -16.12
C THR A 431 0.12 -29.23 -16.45
N ASN A 432 -0.20 -28.99 -17.72
CA ASN A 432 -0.96 -27.86 -18.22
C ASN A 432 -0.37 -26.49 -17.78
N ARG A 433 0.98 -26.45 -17.59
CA ARG A 433 1.72 -25.26 -17.20
C ARG A 433 2.87 -25.00 -18.14
N ASN A 434 3.20 -23.72 -18.38
CA ASN A 434 4.30 -23.26 -19.22
C ASN A 434 5.37 -22.55 -18.39
N PRO A 435 6.24 -23.27 -17.66
CA PRO A 435 7.30 -22.64 -16.88
C PRO A 435 8.35 -22.00 -17.81
N ILE A 436 9.05 -20.98 -17.29
CA ILE A 436 10.21 -20.44 -18.01
C ILE A 436 11.32 -21.49 -18.02
N VAL A 437 11.70 -21.96 -19.22
CA VAL A 437 12.79 -22.91 -19.39
C VAL A 437 14.10 -22.16 -19.64
N ILE A 438 15.07 -22.34 -18.73
CA ILE A 438 16.42 -21.74 -18.81
C ILE A 438 17.45 -22.81 -19.11
N PRO A 439 17.93 -22.97 -20.37
CA PRO A 439 19.03 -23.86 -20.71
C PRO A 439 20.37 -23.27 -20.26
N VAL A 440 21.10 -24.00 -19.42
CA VAL A 440 22.45 -23.67 -18.96
C VAL A 440 23.42 -24.69 -19.53
N ILE A 441 24.24 -24.30 -20.51
CA ILE A 441 25.21 -25.19 -21.15
C ILE A 441 26.59 -24.85 -20.61
N LEU A 442 27.20 -25.82 -19.95
CA LEU A 442 28.56 -25.76 -19.40
C LEU A 442 29.53 -26.46 -20.34
N ASN A 443 30.63 -25.79 -20.71
CA ASN A 443 31.71 -26.38 -21.44
C ASN A 443 32.81 -26.84 -20.46
N GLN A 444 33.24 -28.08 -20.52
CA GLN A 444 34.21 -28.66 -19.59
C GLN A 444 35.48 -27.80 -19.46
N LYS A 445 36.03 -27.28 -20.58
CA LYS A 445 37.23 -26.44 -20.57
C LYS A 445 37.02 -25.11 -19.87
N ALA A 446 35.86 -24.49 -20.05
CA ALA A 446 35.51 -23.22 -19.39
C ALA A 446 35.21 -23.42 -17.89
N ALA A 447 34.57 -24.54 -17.53
CA ALA A 447 34.30 -24.87 -16.13
C ALA A 447 35.57 -25.20 -15.35
N MET A 448 36.52 -25.94 -15.95
CA MET A 448 37.85 -26.17 -15.33
C MET A 448 38.64 -24.88 -15.17
N LEU A 449 38.63 -24.01 -16.19
CA LEU A 449 39.35 -22.71 -16.12
C LEU A 449 38.76 -21.80 -15.04
N GLN A 450 37.43 -21.72 -14.93
CA GLN A 450 36.75 -20.95 -13.87
C GLN A 450 36.99 -21.54 -12.47
N MET A 451 37.00 -22.88 -12.32
CA MET A 451 37.35 -23.52 -11.05
C MET A 451 38.81 -23.26 -10.66
N GLN A 452 39.72 -23.28 -11.64
CA GLN A 452 41.13 -22.99 -11.42
C GLN A 452 41.32 -21.52 -11.01
N GLN A 453 40.66 -20.55 -11.70
CA GLN A 453 40.70 -19.15 -11.35
C GLN A 453 40.09 -18.87 -9.96
N LYS A 454 38.96 -19.53 -9.60
CA LYS A 454 38.39 -19.43 -8.26
C LYS A 454 39.29 -20.02 -7.17
N ARG A 455 39.99 -21.12 -7.44
CA ARG A 455 40.97 -21.70 -6.53
C ARG A 455 42.19 -20.80 -6.36
N GLU A 456 42.69 -20.19 -7.43
CA GLU A 456 43.77 -19.23 -7.40
C GLU A 456 43.39 -17.94 -6.67
N ALA A 457 42.19 -17.42 -6.90
CA ALA A 457 41.66 -16.25 -6.17
C ALA A 457 41.45 -16.54 -4.67
N ALA A 458 40.94 -17.73 -4.32
CA ALA A 458 40.80 -18.13 -2.91
C ALA A 458 42.15 -18.35 -2.24
N ALA A 459 43.15 -18.90 -2.95
CA ALA A 459 44.49 -19.06 -2.44
C ALA A 459 45.23 -17.72 -2.28
N ALA A 460 44.95 -16.74 -3.16
CA ALA A 460 45.46 -15.38 -3.03
C ALA A 460 44.87 -14.65 -1.82
N ALA A 461 43.52 -14.76 -1.62
CA ALA A 461 42.83 -14.20 -0.46
C ALA A 461 43.34 -14.78 0.89
N HIS A 462 43.63 -16.10 0.94
CA HIS A 462 44.23 -16.73 2.13
C HIS A 462 45.67 -16.24 2.40
N LYS A 463 46.45 -15.96 1.35
CA LYS A 463 47.81 -15.39 1.52
C LYS A 463 47.78 -13.97 2.03
N ASP A 464 46.82 -13.18 1.62
CA ASP A 464 46.60 -11.81 2.12
C ASP A 464 46.14 -11.77 3.59
N GLU A 465 45.30 -12.72 4.02
CA GLU A 465 44.91 -12.87 5.43
C GLU A 465 46.10 -13.36 6.30
N GLU A 466 46.90 -14.32 5.84
CA GLU A 466 48.13 -14.71 6.58
C GLU A 466 49.18 -13.60 6.63
N GLY A 467 49.30 -12.78 5.58
CA GLY A 467 50.17 -11.60 5.55
C GLY A 467 49.73 -10.50 6.50
N ALA A 468 48.42 -10.31 6.67
CA ALA A 468 47.81 -9.35 7.60
C ALA A 468 48.03 -9.78 9.08
N VAL A 469 47.92 -11.08 9.37
CA VAL A 469 48.13 -11.64 10.74
C VAL A 469 49.58 -11.57 11.17
N LYS A 470 50.54 -11.65 10.23
CA LYS A 470 51.99 -11.51 10.53
C LYS A 470 52.41 -10.07 10.77
N ARG A 471 51.68 -9.05 10.31
CA ARG A 471 51.99 -7.63 10.55
C ARG A 471 51.49 -7.11 11.89
N THR A 472 50.69 -7.82 12.64
CA THR A 472 50.15 -7.41 13.95
C THR A 472 50.87 -8.01 15.16
N ARG A 473 51.92 -8.84 14.95
CA ARG A 473 52.75 -9.37 16.06
C ARG A 473 54.12 -8.71 16.08
N LYS A 474 54.23 -7.49 16.64
CA LYS A 474 55.46 -6.97 17.20
C LYS A 474 55.55 -7.43 18.65
N PRO A 475 56.77 -7.87 19.12
CA PRO A 475 56.93 -8.36 20.49
C PRO A 475 56.86 -7.22 21.49
N ARG A 476 56.07 -7.41 22.50
CA ARG A 476 55.98 -6.53 23.68
C ARG A 476 57.16 -6.89 24.59
N SER A 477 58.07 -5.94 24.78
CA SER A 477 59.17 -6.01 25.75
C SER A 477 58.65 -6.12 27.19
N THR A 478 59.18 -7.07 27.91
CA THR A 478 59.06 -7.28 29.37
C THR A 478 59.68 -6.15 30.16
N PRO A 479 59.06 -5.66 31.24
CA PRO A 479 59.79 -5.00 32.33
C PRO A 479 59.94 -5.93 33.56
N ALA A 480 61.06 -5.75 34.17
CA ALA A 480 61.65 -6.52 35.27
C ALA A 480 60.89 -6.41 36.59
N LYS A 481 61.07 -7.45 37.41
CA LYS A 481 60.66 -7.61 38.80
C LYS A 481 61.26 -6.55 39.73
N THR A 482 60.44 -6.01 40.65
CA THR A 482 60.94 -5.69 42.03
C THR A 482 59.75 -5.74 43.04
N LYS A 483 59.95 -6.62 43.95
CA LYS A 483 59.77 -6.69 45.43
C LYS A 483 58.50 -6.18 46.10
N LYS A 484 58.08 -7.09 46.87
CA LYS A 484 57.16 -7.28 47.99
C LYS A 484 57.06 -6.20 49.08
N VAL A 485 55.82 -6.06 49.64
CA VAL A 485 55.33 -6.15 51.03
C VAL A 485 55.38 -4.85 51.87
N PRO A 486 54.48 -4.63 52.86
CA PRO A 486 53.17 -5.17 53.22
C PRO A 486 52.08 -4.11 53.56
N ALA A 487 50.95 -4.65 54.02
CA ALA A 487 49.70 -4.12 54.48
C ALA A 487 49.78 -3.00 55.56
N GLU A 488 48.72 -2.19 55.62
CA GLU A 488 47.92 -1.97 56.84
C GLU A 488 46.69 -1.05 56.54
N ASN A 489 45.58 -1.54 57.00
CA ASN A 489 44.40 -1.01 57.69
C ASN A 489 44.03 0.49 57.60
N GLY A 490 42.73 0.67 57.53
CA GLY A 490 42.08 1.72 58.30
C GLY A 490 41.04 2.52 57.54
N GLU A 491 39.82 2.11 57.70
CA GLU A 491 38.69 2.80 58.33
C GLU A 491 38.28 4.23 57.83
N THR A 492 36.97 4.24 57.53
CA THR A 492 35.91 5.15 57.98
C THR A 492 35.76 6.52 57.30
N SER A 493 34.56 6.65 56.87
CA SER A 493 33.60 7.64 57.30
C SER A 493 33.38 8.89 56.44
N ASN A 494 32.10 9.02 56.20
CA ASN A 494 31.27 10.24 56.29
C ASN A 494 31.02 11.14 55.05
N ARG A 495 29.72 11.09 54.79
CA ARG A 495 28.92 12.22 54.24
C ARG A 495 29.13 13.55 55.04
N PRO A 496 28.80 14.74 54.54
CA PRO A 496 27.39 15.14 54.46
C PRO A 496 26.99 16.10 53.28
N ARG A 497 25.71 16.02 52.96
CA ARG A 497 24.64 17.01 52.73
C ARG A 497 24.99 18.51 52.90
N THR A 498 24.45 19.32 51.96
CA THR A 498 23.65 20.56 52.16
C THR A 498 23.18 21.02 50.78
N LYS A 499 21.88 21.14 50.48
CA LYS A 499 20.81 22.07 50.83
C LYS A 499 20.98 23.47 50.25
N THR A 500 19.95 23.83 49.43
CA THR A 500 19.08 25.05 49.43
C THR A 500 19.53 26.16 48.51
N LYS A 501 18.70 26.72 47.65
CA LYS A 501 17.46 27.55 47.70
C LYS A 501 17.13 27.98 46.26
N GLN A 502 15.90 27.84 45.79
CA GLN A 502 14.79 28.81 45.76
C GLN A 502 15.16 30.27 45.42
N ASN A 503 14.55 30.71 44.29
CA ASN A 503 13.59 31.85 44.20
C ASN A 503 13.23 32.05 42.70
N ASN A 504 11.92 31.92 42.31
CA ASN A 504 10.91 33.00 42.20
C ASN A 504 11.40 34.17 41.35
N ALA A 505 10.72 34.60 40.31
CA ALA A 505 9.38 35.08 40.14
C ALA A 505 9.21 35.67 38.72
N GLU A 506 8.02 35.54 38.19
CA GLU A 506 7.18 36.52 37.49
C GLU A 506 7.72 37.31 36.28
N SER A 507 7.18 37.05 35.14
CA SER A 507 6.20 37.89 34.39
C SER A 507 5.56 37.07 33.27
#